data_46f7fab8b503c024bf877c3c2b7010b9
#
_entry.id   46f7fab8b503c024bf877c3c2b7010b9
#
_cell.length_a   1.000
_cell.length_b   1.000
_cell.length_c   1.000
_cell.angle_alpha   90.00
_cell.angle_beta   90.00
_cell.angle_gamma   90.00
#
_symmetry.space_group_name_H-M   'P 1'
#
loop_
_entity.id
_entity.type
_entity.pdbx_description
1 polymer ?
#
loop_
_entity_poly.entity_id
_entity_poly.type
_entity_poly.pdbx_seq_one_letter_code
_entity_poly.pdbx_strand_id
1 'polypeptide(L)'
;MTLALITGSSGHAGATLIRELINQNYKVRCIDFDNDHRAYEGLDVDLIEGDITKKDSLWKIFEDVDVVFHTAAFICLDRRYKDLIRNVNVNGTRNVCDVALKSGVKKMIHFSSVDAFNRFPIDEPLLEDKELVNDKNAIPYDLSKADAQRVVLEYCNKGLETSI
;
A
#
# COMPACT_ATOMS: atom_id res chain seq x y z
N MET A 1 14.11 8.06 -17.12
CA MET A 1 13.40 8.70 -15.99
C MET A 1 12.67 7.58 -15.26
N THR A 2 12.78 7.51 -13.94
CA THR A 2 12.18 6.44 -13.13
C THR A 2 10.66 6.62 -13.06
N LEU A 3 9.88 5.58 -13.35
CA LEU A 3 8.43 5.59 -13.23
C LEU A 3 8.01 5.04 -11.86
N ALA A 4 7.39 5.88 -11.05
CA ALA A 4 6.82 5.54 -9.75
C ALA A 4 5.31 5.31 -9.88
N LEU A 5 4.82 4.17 -9.40
CA LEU A 5 3.39 3.89 -9.24
C LEU A 5 2.98 4.13 -7.79
N ILE A 6 1.91 4.89 -7.58
CA ILE A 6 1.33 5.12 -6.25
C ILE A 6 -0.09 4.54 -6.23
N THR A 7 -0.35 3.61 -5.33
CA THR A 7 -1.71 3.13 -5.04
C THR A 7 -2.31 3.92 -3.88
N GLY A 8 -3.59 4.26 -3.93
CA GLY A 8 -4.23 5.12 -2.92
C GLY A 8 -3.73 6.56 -3.00
N SER A 9 -3.52 7.01 -4.21
CA SER A 9 -2.87 8.27 -4.54
C SER A 9 -3.69 9.51 -4.17
N SER A 10 -5.02 9.43 -4.06
CA SER A 10 -5.89 10.51 -3.55
C SER A 10 -5.87 10.64 -2.01
N GLY A 11 -5.40 9.61 -1.31
CA GLY A 11 -5.27 9.61 0.15
C GLY A 11 -4.22 10.61 0.66
N HIS A 12 -4.26 10.90 1.96
CA HIS A 12 -3.38 11.91 2.58
C HIS A 12 -1.88 11.66 2.29
N ALA A 13 -1.39 10.44 2.50
CA ALA A 13 -0.01 10.09 2.25
C ALA A 13 0.33 10.10 0.75
N GLY A 14 -0.55 9.51 -0.08
CA GLY A 14 -0.36 9.43 -1.52
C GLY A 14 -0.29 10.80 -2.18
N ALA A 15 -1.25 11.68 -1.89
CA ALA A 15 -1.31 13.04 -2.45
C ALA A 15 -0.09 13.91 -2.06
N THR A 16 0.47 13.71 -0.87
CA THR A 16 1.70 14.40 -0.45
C THR A 16 2.92 13.86 -1.20
N LEU A 17 3.00 12.53 -1.32
CA LEU A 17 4.11 11.84 -1.97
C LEU A 17 4.23 12.17 -3.47
N ILE A 18 3.12 12.33 -4.18
CA ILE A 18 3.11 12.70 -5.59
C ILE A 18 3.95 13.97 -5.84
N ARG A 19 3.70 15.02 -5.06
CA ARG A 19 4.40 16.30 -5.21
C ARG A 19 5.89 16.16 -4.98
N GLU A 20 6.27 15.39 -3.98
CA GLU A 20 7.69 15.14 -3.68
C GLU A 20 8.36 14.35 -4.79
N LEU A 21 7.73 13.32 -5.33
CA LEU A 21 8.28 12.52 -6.42
C LEU A 21 8.44 13.33 -7.71
N ILE A 22 7.48 14.19 -8.04
CA ILE A 22 7.61 15.11 -9.19
C ILE A 22 8.78 16.06 -8.99
N ASN A 23 8.96 16.64 -7.80
CA ASN A 23 10.09 17.52 -7.46
C ASN A 23 11.43 16.80 -7.60
N GLN A 24 11.47 15.48 -7.39
CA GLN A 24 12.65 14.64 -7.55
C GLN A 24 12.79 14.05 -8.97
N ASN A 25 12.06 14.58 -9.95
CA ASN A 25 12.11 14.19 -11.36
C ASN A 25 11.68 12.72 -11.64
N TYR A 26 10.78 12.16 -10.83
CA TYR A 26 10.09 10.93 -11.20
C TYR A 26 8.95 11.23 -12.18
N LYS A 27 8.68 10.29 -13.09
CA LYS A 27 7.35 10.17 -13.67
C LYS A 27 6.45 9.50 -12.67
N VAL A 28 5.23 9.99 -12.51
CA VAL A 28 4.32 9.48 -11.50
C VAL A 28 3.06 8.92 -12.16
N ARG A 29 2.80 7.64 -11.92
CA ARG A 29 1.54 6.99 -12.24
C ARG A 29 0.73 6.83 -10.95
N CYS A 30 -0.52 7.27 -11.00
CA CYS A 30 -1.45 7.23 -9.87
C CYS A 30 -2.54 6.21 -10.15
N ILE A 31 -2.79 5.32 -9.20
CA ILE A 31 -3.94 4.43 -9.23
C ILE A 31 -4.82 4.72 -8.02
N ASP A 32 -6.10 4.98 -8.29
CA ASP A 32 -7.08 5.17 -7.26
C ASP A 32 -8.41 4.50 -7.61
N PHE A 33 -9.20 4.21 -6.59
CA PHE A 33 -10.49 3.53 -6.72
C PHE A 33 -11.61 4.50 -7.09
N ASP A 34 -11.49 5.76 -6.69
CA ASP A 34 -12.48 6.78 -6.96
C ASP A 34 -11.93 7.88 -7.86
N ASN A 35 -12.84 8.56 -8.59
CA ASN A 35 -12.50 9.61 -9.53
C ASN A 35 -12.37 11.00 -8.87
N ASP A 36 -11.90 11.07 -7.62
CA ASP A 36 -11.62 12.36 -6.98
C ASP A 36 -10.29 12.96 -7.50
N HIS A 37 -10.39 13.75 -8.55
CA HIS A 37 -9.22 14.36 -9.20
C HIS A 37 -8.61 15.55 -8.45
N ARG A 38 -9.21 16.01 -7.35
CA ARG A 38 -8.74 17.20 -6.60
C ARG A 38 -7.32 17.04 -6.07
N ALA A 39 -6.91 15.82 -5.74
CA ALA A 39 -5.56 15.53 -5.26
C ALA A 39 -4.49 15.78 -6.33
N TYR A 40 -4.85 15.77 -7.60
CA TYR A 40 -3.96 15.81 -8.77
C TYR A 40 -4.02 17.12 -9.52
N GLU A 41 -4.84 18.08 -9.09
CA GLU A 41 -5.05 19.34 -9.81
C GLU A 41 -3.72 20.10 -10.02
N GLY A 42 -3.43 20.42 -11.27
CA GLY A 42 -2.21 21.10 -11.66
C GLY A 42 -0.93 20.26 -11.63
N LEU A 43 -1.03 18.94 -11.45
CA LEU A 43 0.11 18.02 -11.47
C LEU A 43 0.16 17.21 -12.76
N ASP A 44 1.37 17.01 -13.28
CA ASP A 44 1.64 16.15 -14.44
C ASP A 44 1.79 14.70 -13.98
N VAL A 45 0.68 13.96 -13.96
CA VAL A 45 0.60 12.57 -13.54
C VAL A 45 -0.19 11.71 -14.52
N ASP A 46 0.20 10.45 -14.66
CA ASP A 46 -0.56 9.42 -15.39
C ASP A 46 -1.60 8.82 -14.42
N LEU A 47 -2.83 9.32 -14.48
CA LEU A 47 -3.91 8.88 -13.58
C LEU A 47 -4.71 7.75 -14.20
N ILE A 48 -4.77 6.61 -13.52
CA ILE A 48 -5.51 5.43 -13.95
C ILE A 48 -6.48 5.02 -12.86
N GLU A 49 -7.77 4.87 -13.21
CA GLU A 49 -8.75 4.25 -12.31
C GLU A 49 -8.42 2.78 -12.14
N GLY A 50 -8.38 2.31 -10.90
CA GLY A 50 -8.06 0.90 -10.63
C GLY A 50 -8.41 0.48 -9.21
N ASP A 51 -8.68 -0.82 -9.08
CA ASP A 51 -9.04 -1.47 -7.84
C ASP A 51 -8.01 -2.55 -7.50
N ILE A 52 -7.23 -2.35 -6.43
CA ILE A 52 -6.20 -3.30 -5.99
C ILE A 52 -6.78 -4.68 -5.62
N THR A 53 -8.08 -4.76 -5.35
CA THR A 53 -8.75 -6.06 -5.09
C THR A 53 -8.97 -6.87 -6.37
N LYS A 54 -8.87 -6.25 -7.54
CA LYS A 54 -9.06 -6.86 -8.87
C LYS A 54 -7.73 -7.08 -9.57
N LYS A 55 -7.05 -8.14 -9.22
CA LYS A 55 -5.68 -8.43 -9.69
C LYS A 55 -5.50 -8.33 -11.20
N ASP A 56 -6.47 -8.84 -11.99
CA ASP A 56 -6.34 -8.89 -13.45
C ASP A 56 -6.26 -7.51 -14.09
N SER A 57 -6.87 -6.49 -13.47
CA SER A 57 -6.80 -5.11 -13.94
C SER A 57 -5.43 -4.45 -13.68
N LEU A 58 -4.64 -4.98 -12.75
CA LEU A 58 -3.36 -4.38 -12.37
C LEU A 58 -2.24 -4.61 -13.38
N TRP A 59 -2.27 -5.69 -14.16
CA TRP A 59 -1.16 -6.04 -15.07
C TRP A 59 -0.75 -4.90 -16.00
N LYS A 60 -1.73 -4.30 -16.67
CA LYS A 60 -1.48 -3.15 -17.57
C LYS A 60 -1.00 -1.91 -16.84
N ILE A 61 -1.46 -1.72 -15.60
CA ILE A 61 -1.10 -0.57 -14.77
C ILE A 61 0.36 -0.64 -14.35
N PHE A 62 0.91 -1.84 -14.19
CA PHE A 62 2.28 -2.09 -13.77
C PHE A 62 3.30 -2.16 -14.91
N GLU A 63 2.87 -1.97 -16.19
CA GLU A 63 3.79 -1.91 -17.33
C GLU A 63 4.80 -0.77 -17.16
N ASP A 64 6.09 -1.09 -17.29
CA ASP A 64 7.24 -0.17 -17.20
C ASP A 64 7.43 0.51 -15.82
N VAL A 65 6.76 0.04 -14.77
CA VAL A 65 6.89 0.58 -13.42
C VAL A 65 8.23 0.15 -12.80
N ASP A 66 9.03 1.13 -12.39
CA ASP A 66 10.30 0.89 -11.70
C ASP A 66 10.13 0.71 -10.18
N VAL A 67 9.27 1.54 -9.55
CA VAL A 67 9.06 1.55 -8.11
C VAL A 67 7.59 1.71 -7.76
N VAL A 68 7.15 1.00 -6.73
CA VAL A 68 5.77 1.06 -6.22
C VAL A 68 5.74 1.65 -4.82
N PHE A 69 4.91 2.65 -4.62
CA PHE A 69 4.54 3.17 -3.31
C PHE A 69 3.11 2.71 -2.99
N HIS A 70 3.01 1.73 -2.11
CA HIS A 70 1.71 1.15 -1.76
C HIS A 70 1.14 1.83 -0.51
N THR A 71 0.32 2.87 -0.74
CA THR A 71 -0.34 3.64 0.32
C THR A 71 -1.83 3.33 0.45
N ALA A 72 -2.40 2.57 -0.50
CA ALA A 72 -3.81 2.20 -0.47
C ALA A 72 -4.15 1.38 0.76
N ALA A 73 -5.15 1.82 1.51
CA ALA A 73 -5.74 1.08 2.62
C ALA A 73 -7.18 1.56 2.89
N PHE A 74 -8.03 0.66 3.32
CA PHE A 74 -9.35 1.00 3.85
C PHE A 74 -9.26 1.11 5.37
N ILE A 75 -9.41 2.33 5.89
CA ILE A 75 -9.32 2.65 7.32
C ILE A 75 -10.73 2.65 7.89
N CYS A 76 -11.05 1.66 8.73
CA CYS A 76 -12.32 1.56 9.40
C CYS A 76 -12.17 0.75 10.70
N LEU A 77 -12.74 1.26 11.79
CA LEU A 77 -12.71 0.60 13.10
C LEU A 77 -13.95 -0.28 13.36
N ASP A 78 -14.98 -0.15 12.51
CA ASP A 78 -16.23 -0.87 12.67
C ASP A 78 -16.09 -2.33 12.22
N ARG A 79 -16.32 -3.24 13.17
CA ARG A 79 -16.23 -4.70 12.95
C ARG A 79 -17.19 -5.23 11.88
N ARG A 80 -18.25 -4.50 11.55
CA ARG A 80 -19.17 -4.88 10.47
C ARG A 80 -18.50 -4.91 9.11
N TYR A 81 -17.44 -4.13 8.93
CA TYR A 81 -16.66 -4.03 7.70
C TYR A 81 -15.40 -4.91 7.68
N LYS A 82 -15.25 -5.85 8.63
CA LYS A 82 -14.04 -6.68 8.76
C LYS A 82 -13.64 -7.39 7.47
N ASP A 83 -14.61 -7.88 6.71
CA ASP A 83 -14.36 -8.61 5.47
C ASP A 83 -13.89 -7.66 4.36
N LEU A 84 -14.47 -6.46 4.27
CA LEU A 84 -14.02 -5.42 3.34
C LEU A 84 -12.62 -4.92 3.71
N ILE A 85 -12.38 -4.65 5.00
CA ILE A 85 -11.05 -4.25 5.51
C ILE A 85 -10.00 -5.29 5.11
N ARG A 86 -10.27 -6.58 5.37
CA ARG A 86 -9.36 -7.66 5.00
C ARG A 86 -9.19 -7.76 3.49
N ASN A 87 -10.26 -7.65 2.71
CA ASN A 87 -10.18 -7.74 1.26
C ASN A 87 -9.31 -6.64 0.66
N VAL A 88 -9.50 -5.39 1.08
CA VAL A 88 -8.70 -4.27 0.58
C VAL A 88 -7.26 -4.34 1.10
N ASN A 89 -7.10 -4.40 2.44
CA ASN A 89 -5.79 -4.22 3.04
C ASN A 89 -4.87 -5.45 2.91
N VAL A 90 -5.43 -6.66 2.93
CA VAL A 90 -4.62 -7.90 2.88
C VAL A 90 -4.60 -8.49 1.47
N ASN A 91 -5.77 -8.75 0.89
CA ASN A 91 -5.84 -9.36 -0.45
C ASN A 91 -5.39 -8.35 -1.52
N GLY A 92 -5.76 -7.07 -1.39
CA GLY A 92 -5.28 -5.99 -2.26
C GLY A 92 -3.75 -5.87 -2.21
N THR A 93 -3.15 -5.83 -1.01
CA THR A 93 -1.68 -5.83 -0.85
C THR A 93 -1.05 -7.06 -1.49
N ARG A 94 -1.64 -8.25 -1.32
CA ARG A 94 -1.15 -9.48 -1.97
C ARG A 94 -1.18 -9.38 -3.49
N ASN A 95 -2.23 -8.82 -4.06
CA ASN A 95 -2.33 -8.61 -5.51
C ASN A 95 -1.26 -7.65 -6.00
N VAL A 96 -1.07 -6.53 -5.31
CA VAL A 96 -0.03 -5.54 -5.62
C VAL A 96 1.37 -6.18 -5.57
N CYS A 97 1.70 -6.91 -4.51
CA CYS A 97 2.98 -7.62 -4.38
C CYS A 97 3.19 -8.65 -5.50
N ASP A 98 2.16 -9.45 -5.82
CA ASP A 98 2.27 -10.50 -6.85
C ASP A 98 2.49 -9.91 -8.23
N VAL A 99 1.75 -8.84 -8.58
CA VAL A 99 1.91 -8.16 -9.85
C VAL A 99 3.25 -7.43 -9.89
N ALA A 100 3.66 -6.73 -8.82
CA ALA A 100 4.96 -6.06 -8.75
C ALA A 100 6.13 -7.02 -8.99
N LEU A 101 6.13 -8.16 -8.29
CA LEU A 101 7.17 -9.18 -8.47
C LEU A 101 7.23 -9.70 -9.91
N LYS A 102 6.09 -10.04 -10.49
CA LYS A 102 6.01 -10.63 -11.83
C LYS A 102 6.23 -9.64 -12.96
N SER A 103 5.96 -8.35 -12.74
CA SER A 103 6.25 -7.27 -13.68
C SER A 103 7.69 -6.76 -13.59
N GLY A 104 8.51 -7.31 -12.69
CA GLY A 104 9.91 -6.93 -12.56
C GLY A 104 10.12 -5.56 -11.91
N VAL A 105 9.18 -5.11 -11.07
CA VAL A 105 9.34 -3.89 -10.26
C VAL A 105 10.60 -4.00 -9.41
N LYS A 106 11.44 -2.96 -9.46
CA LYS A 106 12.76 -2.96 -8.80
C LYS A 106 12.64 -2.82 -7.28
N LYS A 107 11.65 -2.06 -6.80
CA LYS A 107 11.43 -1.83 -5.38
C LYS A 107 9.98 -1.51 -5.08
N MET A 108 9.49 -2.01 -3.95
CA MET A 108 8.18 -1.66 -3.41
C MET A 108 8.32 -1.07 -2.01
N ILE A 109 7.71 0.06 -1.77
CA ILE A 109 7.60 0.70 -0.46
C ILE A 109 6.16 0.52 0.04
N HIS A 110 6.00 -0.21 1.14
CA HIS A 110 4.69 -0.44 1.77
C HIS A 110 4.48 0.47 2.97
N PHE A 111 3.40 1.21 2.98
CA PHE A 111 3.01 2.04 4.12
C PHE A 111 2.25 1.19 5.14
N SER A 112 2.97 0.74 6.16
CA SER A 112 2.39 0.02 7.28
C SER A 112 1.70 0.98 8.27
N SER A 113 1.61 0.62 9.53
CA SER A 113 1.02 1.43 10.59
C SER A 113 1.61 1.02 11.94
N VAL A 114 1.69 1.96 12.87
CA VAL A 114 1.94 1.64 14.29
C VAL A 114 0.89 0.68 14.86
N ASP A 115 -0.31 0.69 14.29
CA ASP A 115 -1.42 -0.19 14.66
C ASP A 115 -1.18 -1.66 14.25
N ALA A 116 -0.21 -1.93 13.37
CA ALA A 116 0.18 -3.29 13.00
C ALA A 116 0.94 -4.02 14.12
N PHE A 117 1.49 -3.30 15.08
CA PHE A 117 2.34 -3.86 16.13
C PHE A 117 1.58 -4.08 17.44
N ASN A 118 2.01 -5.07 18.20
CA ASN A 118 1.53 -5.27 19.57
C ASN A 118 2.01 -4.11 20.45
N ARG A 119 1.07 -3.33 20.99
CA ARG A 119 1.35 -2.12 21.79
C ARG A 119 1.62 -2.41 23.28
N PHE A 120 1.55 -3.65 23.68
CA PHE A 120 1.78 -4.00 25.09
C PHE A 120 3.23 -4.46 25.32
N PRO A 121 3.81 -4.07 26.47
CA PRO A 121 3.31 -3.11 27.46
C PRO A 121 3.28 -1.65 26.92
N ILE A 122 2.32 -0.85 27.40
CA ILE A 122 2.06 0.52 26.89
C ILE A 122 3.14 1.52 27.30
N ASP A 123 3.88 1.23 28.36
CA ASP A 123 4.94 2.08 28.92
C ASP A 123 6.29 1.90 28.20
N GLU A 124 6.38 0.97 27.26
CA GLU A 124 7.58 0.79 26.43
C GLU A 124 7.47 1.52 25.08
N PRO A 125 8.59 2.05 24.55
CA PRO A 125 8.60 2.55 23.18
C PRO A 125 8.16 1.50 22.18
N LEU A 126 7.35 1.90 21.20
CA LEU A 126 7.00 1.05 20.07
C LEU A 126 8.12 1.11 19.03
N LEU A 127 8.84 0.01 18.86
CA LEU A 127 9.92 -0.14 17.91
C LEU A 127 9.50 -1.09 16.77
N GLU A 128 10.20 -1.03 15.65
CA GLU A 128 9.90 -1.83 14.46
C GLU A 128 10.17 -3.34 14.63
N ASP A 129 10.87 -3.74 15.68
CA ASP A 129 11.13 -5.13 16.08
C ASP A 129 10.05 -5.74 16.99
N LYS A 130 9.07 -4.94 17.42
CA LYS A 130 7.92 -5.44 18.17
C LYS A 130 7.12 -6.46 17.34
N GLU A 131 6.51 -7.42 18.03
CA GLU A 131 5.66 -8.41 17.37
C GLU A 131 4.44 -7.78 16.71
N LEU A 132 4.11 -8.27 15.52
CA LEU A 132 2.89 -7.88 14.84
C LEU A 132 1.66 -8.44 15.55
N VAL A 133 0.58 -7.66 15.59
CA VAL A 133 -0.73 -8.08 16.12
C VAL A 133 -1.12 -9.44 15.54
N ASN A 134 -1.45 -10.40 16.38
CA ASN A 134 -1.88 -11.75 16.01
C ASN A 134 -3.15 -12.20 16.76
N ASP A 135 -3.78 -11.33 17.52
CA ASP A 135 -5.05 -11.63 18.21
C ASP A 135 -6.22 -11.49 17.22
N LYS A 136 -6.98 -12.57 17.03
CA LYS A 136 -8.19 -12.59 16.19
C LYS A 136 -9.30 -11.69 16.71
N ASN A 137 -9.25 -11.28 17.98
CA ASN A 137 -10.17 -10.35 18.60
C ASN A 137 -9.70 -8.89 18.55
N ALA A 138 -8.51 -8.64 18.02
CA ALA A 138 -8.02 -7.28 17.79
C ALA A 138 -8.96 -6.46 16.92
N ILE A 139 -8.75 -5.17 16.88
CA ILE A 139 -9.46 -4.28 15.97
C ILE A 139 -9.20 -4.77 14.53
N PRO A 140 -10.23 -4.93 13.68
CA PRO A 140 -10.05 -5.47 12.33
C PRO A 140 -9.03 -4.71 11.49
N TYR A 141 -8.95 -3.39 11.67
CA TYR A 141 -7.95 -2.56 11.00
C TYR A 141 -6.53 -2.95 11.43
N ASP A 142 -6.25 -3.00 12.74
CA ASP A 142 -4.93 -3.34 13.29
C ASP A 142 -4.45 -4.71 12.79
N LEU A 143 -5.33 -5.72 12.89
CA LEU A 143 -5.05 -7.06 12.39
C LEU A 143 -4.79 -7.05 10.88
N SER A 144 -5.56 -6.27 10.11
CA SER A 144 -5.38 -6.19 8.66
C SER A 144 -4.05 -5.55 8.25
N LYS A 145 -3.57 -4.55 9.00
CA LYS A 145 -2.26 -3.91 8.76
C LYS A 145 -1.13 -4.87 9.11
N ALA A 146 -1.26 -5.61 10.22
CA ALA A 146 -0.31 -6.66 10.59
C ALA A 146 -0.25 -7.78 9.52
N ASP A 147 -1.41 -8.26 9.05
CA ASP A 147 -1.49 -9.29 8.01
C ASP A 147 -0.97 -8.80 6.66
N ALA A 148 -1.22 -7.53 6.30
CA ALA A 148 -0.66 -6.92 5.09
C ALA A 148 0.87 -6.86 5.14
N GLN A 149 1.44 -6.47 6.29
CA GLN A 149 2.89 -6.47 6.48
C GLN A 149 3.48 -7.88 6.37
N ARG A 150 2.83 -8.91 6.93
CA ARG A 150 3.24 -10.31 6.74
C ARG A 150 3.24 -10.72 5.27
N VAL A 151 2.24 -10.29 4.50
CA VAL A 151 2.19 -10.51 3.05
C VAL A 151 3.39 -9.87 2.37
N VAL A 152 3.74 -8.62 2.67
CA VAL A 152 4.89 -7.94 2.07
C VAL A 152 6.19 -8.68 2.40
N LEU A 153 6.39 -9.10 3.65
CA LEU A 153 7.56 -9.90 4.07
C LEU A 153 7.61 -11.26 3.35
N GLU A 154 6.46 -11.91 3.11
CA GLU A 154 6.38 -13.13 2.30
C GLU A 154 6.93 -12.90 0.87
N TYR A 155 6.58 -11.77 0.24
CA TYR A 155 7.04 -11.45 -1.11
C TYR A 155 8.48 -10.94 -1.15
N CYS A 156 8.95 -10.31 -0.08
CA CYS A 156 10.38 -10.01 0.09
C CYS A 156 11.21 -11.30 0.03
N ASN A 157 10.78 -12.35 0.73
CA ASN A 157 11.43 -13.66 0.69
C ASN A 157 11.33 -14.37 -0.69
N LYS A 158 10.43 -13.95 -1.55
CA LYS A 158 10.29 -14.42 -2.94
C LYS A 158 11.12 -13.60 -3.94
N GLY A 159 11.83 -12.58 -3.48
CA GLY A 159 12.74 -11.77 -4.29
C GLY A 159 12.18 -10.39 -4.71
N LEU A 160 11.03 -9.94 -4.19
CA LEU A 160 10.60 -8.56 -4.36
C LEU A 160 11.37 -7.68 -3.36
N GLU A 161 12.21 -6.76 -3.84
CA GLU A 161 12.85 -5.80 -2.94
C GLU A 161 11.80 -4.89 -2.29
N THR A 162 11.72 -4.91 -0.95
CA THR A 162 10.70 -4.18 -0.21
C THR A 162 11.29 -3.33 0.90
N SER A 163 10.62 -2.21 1.20
CA SER A 163 10.76 -1.44 2.45
C SER A 163 9.37 -1.27 3.06
N ILE A 164 9.30 -1.27 4.40
CA ILE A 164 8.04 -1.15 5.15
C ILE A 164 8.18 0.02 6.12
#